data_fb6e00476bc1aa700802e54e0d62c26f
#
_entry.id   fb6e00476bc1aa700802e54e0d62c26f
#
_cell.length_a   1.000
_cell.length_b   1.000
_cell.length_c   1.000
_cell.angle_alpha   90.00
_cell.angle_beta   90.00
_cell.angle_gamma   90.00
#
_symmetry.space_group_name_H-M   'P 1'
#
loop_
_entity.id
_entity.type
_entity.pdbx_description
1 polymer ?
#
loop_
_entity_poly.entity_id
_entity_poly.type
_entity_poly.pdbx_seq_one_letter_code
_entity_poly.pdbx_strand_id
1 'polypeptide(L)'
;MKSSYWSGLRVLTWSVALLAAGSFAACTDDNDEGTTAPPPVALNNQIELNGANPVEIRSAIYEMDDNDNYAFYLSPTSGITGMEEMEAAGDYLRVTVADPKGKIYPDADNFEFAYGGLTVNEHTMFAVKSLSLEVGYTEASAALKLVIELQHSDGRTLRAGYDGTCNKATLPVLENEYELDEVPTSIGSAIVWKAPAKGTTTYTFYARTGLTEPTEGADGLTVVLSDGIDASEIDLSTADPSKVKVSCGGFTSSQGTTGTLHIGINAQGKLTLTLDAEQSGRRLRADYEGGFSEGFESADFIRVTEAGNAEEKALTKIFATTGVSNVLLFGQVDAAEPEELQQGHYAAALTLTANQLQGGTFDISAFRARIFDYEAYKTYDSSKVSEGMSGSLTVARTSDGKKLYLSFEVAFPDGPKLEGEWSGVTTPMSQEPDMTPVAPFRSHFTLTAADGTTTHVDKDLISVEMRMQKNYRLRGGDPTYGGATLDAYFFYFRPAGGETTSITETRTIPQLMLCASAVPTDGELDLASGDEELHWNFKYMTDSEKLYLTEYFENYQMYSSWTYRCPDDVKVTVVKNDDKTWKITFRMVDYGRFNNYSSTKEGTQSTVLIEWEGPMTKYSGSETNDLTDADY
;
A
#
# COMPACT_ATOMS: atom_id res chain seq x y z
N MET A 1 39.98 16.42 1.80
CA MET A 1 40.26 16.74 3.18
C MET A 1 40.29 18.26 3.29
N LYS A 2 39.11 18.87 3.44
CA LYS A 2 38.99 20.28 3.83
C LYS A 2 38.73 20.24 5.33
N SER A 3 39.73 20.58 6.14
CA SER A 3 39.53 20.72 7.58
C SER A 3 38.80 22.03 7.81
N SER A 4 37.70 21.99 8.52
CA SER A 4 37.05 23.19 9.05
C SER A 4 38.06 23.93 9.92
N TYR A 5 38.46 25.11 9.51
CA TYR A 5 39.46 25.93 10.21
C TYR A 5 38.94 26.50 11.54
N TRP A 6 37.64 26.39 11.80
CA TRP A 6 36.99 26.98 12.97
C TRP A 6 36.84 26.04 14.18
N SER A 7 36.99 24.73 14.03
CA SER A 7 36.89 23.80 15.16
C SER A 7 38.10 23.75 16.08
N GLY A 8 39.12 24.59 15.85
CA GLY A 8 40.37 24.57 16.58
C GLY A 8 40.60 25.70 17.61
N LEU A 9 39.76 26.74 17.59
CA LEU A 9 39.93 27.85 18.56
C LEU A 9 39.23 27.53 19.87
N ARG A 10 39.66 26.48 20.56
CA ARG A 10 39.44 26.35 22.01
C ARG A 10 40.46 27.19 22.71
N VAL A 11 39.98 28.27 23.32
CA VAL A 11 40.69 29.16 24.21
C VAL A 11 41.51 28.36 25.23
N LEU A 12 42.83 28.31 25.07
CA LEU A 12 43.77 27.97 26.12
C LEU A 12 44.33 29.29 26.64
N THR A 13 43.71 29.77 27.71
CA THR A 13 44.25 30.88 28.51
C THR A 13 45.63 30.52 29.06
N TRP A 14 46.67 31.05 28.48
CA TRP A 14 47.96 31.17 29.12
C TRP A 14 48.41 32.66 29.10
N SER A 15 48.27 33.26 30.25
CA SER A 15 48.78 34.60 30.53
C SER A 15 50.29 34.58 30.41
N VAL A 16 50.83 35.24 29.40
CA VAL A 16 52.23 35.70 29.43
C VAL A 16 52.21 37.20 29.23
N ALA A 17 52.32 37.89 30.32
CA ALA A 17 52.56 39.31 30.32
C ALA A 17 53.93 39.60 29.69
N LEU A 18 53.98 40.24 28.55
CA LEU A 18 55.16 40.87 28.03
C LEU A 18 54.98 42.39 28.12
N LEU A 19 55.53 42.97 29.11
CA LEU A 19 55.76 44.41 29.20
C LEU A 19 56.85 44.78 28.19
N ALA A 20 56.45 45.55 27.16
CA ALA A 20 57.39 46.38 26.44
C ALA A 20 56.76 47.74 26.11
N ALA A 21 56.57 48.54 27.10
CA ALA A 21 56.36 49.97 26.91
C ALA A 21 57.69 50.60 26.46
N GLY A 22 57.88 50.66 25.13
CA GLY A 22 58.93 51.43 24.53
C GLY A 22 58.49 52.89 24.34
N SER A 23 58.45 53.67 25.39
CA SER A 23 58.42 55.13 25.24
C SER A 23 59.74 55.59 24.62
N PHE A 24 59.73 55.92 23.36
CA PHE A 24 60.82 56.67 22.76
C PHE A 24 60.69 58.12 23.20
N ALA A 25 61.44 58.49 24.26
CA ALA A 25 61.82 59.87 24.53
C ALA A 25 62.87 60.22 23.48
N ALA A 26 62.61 61.22 22.73
CA ALA A 26 63.59 61.84 21.84
C ALA A 26 64.73 62.44 22.69
N CYS A 27 65.93 61.87 22.62
CA CYS A 27 67.13 62.62 22.90
C CYS A 27 67.55 63.31 21.61
N THR A 28 67.48 64.62 21.66
CA THR A 28 68.18 65.51 20.75
C THR A 28 69.66 65.40 20.97
N ASP A 29 70.39 64.92 19.98
CA ASP A 29 71.76 65.35 19.78
C ASP A 29 72.01 65.59 18.30
N ASP A 30 72.67 66.66 18.00
CA ASP A 30 72.82 67.36 16.75
C ASP A 30 73.52 66.56 15.63
N ASN A 31 73.14 66.92 14.38
CA ASN A 31 73.87 66.72 13.14
C ASN A 31 73.85 65.31 12.52
N ASP A 32 72.80 65.05 11.82
CA ASP A 32 72.95 64.48 10.47
C ASP A 32 71.73 64.87 9.60
N GLU A 33 71.99 65.54 8.47
CA GLU A 33 70.97 65.82 7.41
C GLU A 33 70.59 64.51 6.75
N GLY A 34 69.84 63.67 7.50
CA GLY A 34 69.14 62.49 6.92
C GLY A 34 67.78 62.93 6.39
N THR A 35 67.65 62.92 5.10
CA THR A 35 66.38 63.05 4.42
C THR A 35 65.37 62.07 5.03
N THR A 36 64.52 62.60 5.91
CA THR A 36 63.34 61.87 6.39
C THR A 36 62.48 61.57 5.14
N ALA A 37 62.45 60.30 4.79
CA ALA A 37 61.50 59.86 3.77
C ALA A 37 60.10 60.35 4.14
N PRO A 38 59.35 60.94 3.23
CA PRO A 38 57.97 61.34 3.54
C PRO A 38 57.20 60.15 4.08
N PRO A 39 56.29 60.38 5.05
CA PRO A 39 55.49 59.31 5.59
C PRO A 39 54.80 58.56 4.47
N PRO A 40 54.78 57.24 4.50
CA PRO A 40 54.20 56.43 3.42
C PRO A 40 52.76 56.88 3.18
N VAL A 41 52.43 57.12 1.92
CA VAL A 41 51.06 57.51 1.48
C VAL A 41 50.10 56.40 1.95
N ALA A 42 49.04 56.79 2.63
CA ALA A 42 47.98 55.86 3.03
C ALA A 42 47.38 55.19 1.79
N LEU A 43 47.33 53.86 1.80
CA LEU A 43 46.66 53.10 0.72
C LEU A 43 45.16 53.24 0.89
N ASN A 44 44.45 53.38 -0.23
CA ASN A 44 42.99 53.43 -0.26
C ASN A 44 42.48 52.37 -1.23
N ASN A 45 41.79 51.37 -0.74
CA ASN A 45 41.28 50.20 -1.48
C ASN A 45 42.40 49.50 -2.29
N GLN A 46 43.55 49.31 -1.67
CA GLN A 46 44.72 48.71 -2.32
C GLN A 46 45.51 47.83 -1.34
N ILE A 47 46.23 46.87 -1.93
CA ILE A 47 47.17 45.98 -1.21
C ILE A 47 48.55 46.13 -1.86
N GLU A 48 49.59 46.29 -1.07
CA GLU A 48 50.98 46.34 -1.48
C GLU A 48 51.80 45.29 -0.69
N LEU A 49 52.46 44.40 -1.42
CA LEU A 49 53.34 43.39 -0.85
C LEU A 49 54.80 43.71 -1.25
N ASN A 50 55.73 43.82 -0.29
CA ASN A 50 57.16 44.00 -0.51
C ASN A 50 57.53 45.25 -1.34
N GLY A 51 56.76 46.33 -1.22
CA GLY A 51 56.99 47.56 -1.97
C GLY A 51 56.71 47.46 -3.45
N ALA A 52 55.99 46.43 -3.90
CA ALA A 52 55.53 46.32 -5.27
C ALA A 52 54.45 47.37 -5.59
N ASN A 53 54.06 47.50 -6.87
CA ASN A 53 52.94 48.38 -7.22
C ASN A 53 51.66 47.94 -6.53
N PRO A 54 50.96 48.83 -5.81
CA PRO A 54 49.73 48.53 -5.14
C PRO A 54 48.69 47.96 -6.09
N VAL A 55 48.01 46.90 -5.66
CA VAL A 55 46.89 46.22 -6.40
C VAL A 55 45.58 46.72 -5.84
N GLU A 56 44.66 47.15 -6.70
CA GLU A 56 43.33 47.63 -6.30
C GLU A 56 42.46 46.51 -5.80
N ILE A 57 41.80 46.69 -4.64
CA ILE A 57 40.76 45.78 -4.12
C ILE A 57 39.45 46.12 -4.82
N ARG A 58 38.82 45.10 -5.47
CA ARG A 58 37.60 45.23 -6.28
C ARG A 58 36.43 44.45 -5.75
N SER A 59 36.66 43.44 -4.92
CA SER A 59 35.63 42.70 -4.19
C SER A 59 36.00 42.51 -2.73
N ALA A 60 35.03 42.65 -1.88
CA ALA A 60 35.15 42.38 -0.44
C ALA A 60 33.91 41.63 0.07
N ILE A 61 34.13 40.44 0.63
CA ILE A 61 33.07 39.63 1.25
C ILE A 61 33.51 39.21 2.65
N TYR A 62 32.56 38.81 3.47
CA TYR A 62 32.86 38.25 4.81
C TYR A 62 32.03 37.02 5.12
N GLU A 63 32.58 36.16 5.95
CA GLU A 63 31.88 35.12 6.70
C GLU A 63 31.89 35.44 8.16
N MET A 64 30.90 34.94 8.89
CA MET A 64 30.80 35.09 10.35
C MET A 64 30.44 33.72 10.93
N ASP A 65 31.16 33.32 11.98
CA ASP A 65 30.84 32.09 12.71
C ASP A 65 29.84 32.36 13.87
N ASP A 66 29.38 31.27 14.51
CA ASP A 66 28.42 31.31 15.63
C ASP A 66 28.96 32.01 16.89
N ASN A 67 30.25 32.37 16.93
CA ASN A 67 30.90 33.06 18.03
C ASN A 67 31.18 34.53 17.71
N ASP A 68 30.53 35.10 16.69
CA ASP A 68 30.75 36.46 16.21
C ASP A 68 32.21 36.74 15.77
N ASN A 69 32.94 35.70 15.29
CA ASN A 69 34.21 35.90 14.62
C ASN A 69 33.98 36.15 13.14
N TYR A 70 34.60 37.18 12.60
CA TYR A 70 34.48 37.59 11.21
C TYR A 70 35.74 37.23 10.43
N ALA A 71 35.59 36.66 9.28
CA ALA A 71 36.63 36.49 8.29
C ALA A 71 36.31 37.36 7.04
N PHE A 72 37.09 38.41 6.84
CA PHE A 72 36.97 39.30 5.69
C PHE A 72 37.93 38.84 4.61
N TYR A 73 37.43 38.81 3.38
CA TYR A 73 38.17 38.41 2.15
C TYR A 73 38.12 39.55 1.16
N LEU A 74 39.31 40.07 0.77
CA LEU A 74 39.43 41.19 -0.13
C LEU A 74 40.26 40.78 -1.33
N SER A 75 39.69 40.86 -2.52
CA SER A 75 40.34 40.40 -3.77
C SER A 75 40.46 41.52 -4.81
N PRO A 76 41.51 41.52 -5.64
CA PRO A 76 41.62 42.38 -6.81
C PRO A 76 40.68 41.95 -7.93
N THR A 77 40.08 40.75 -7.88
CA THR A 77 39.10 40.28 -8.84
C THR A 77 37.74 40.91 -8.55
N SER A 78 37.07 41.45 -9.55
CA SER A 78 35.73 42.04 -9.43
C SER A 78 34.63 41.04 -9.54
N GLY A 79 33.47 41.29 -8.86
CA GLY A 79 32.24 40.53 -9.02
C GLY A 79 32.14 39.28 -8.14
N ILE A 80 33.06 39.11 -7.17
CA ILE A 80 33.00 37.99 -6.23
C ILE A 80 31.91 38.25 -5.22
N THR A 81 31.02 37.29 -5.03
CA THR A 81 29.91 37.34 -4.10
C THR A 81 29.92 36.17 -3.08
N GLY A 82 30.63 35.08 -3.37
CA GLY A 82 30.73 33.90 -2.55
C GLY A 82 32.14 33.36 -2.41
N MET A 83 32.32 32.39 -1.47
CA MET A 83 33.63 31.82 -1.18
C MET A 83 34.18 30.98 -2.34
N GLU A 84 33.36 30.27 -3.07
CA GLU A 84 33.79 29.49 -4.23
C GLU A 84 34.46 30.38 -5.29
N GLU A 85 33.86 31.53 -5.58
CA GLU A 85 34.43 32.50 -6.49
C GLU A 85 35.73 33.13 -5.94
N MET A 86 35.79 33.36 -4.62
CA MET A 86 36.98 33.89 -3.94
C MET A 86 38.15 32.91 -3.99
N GLU A 87 37.89 31.63 -3.72
CA GLU A 87 38.90 30.56 -3.82
C GLU A 87 39.38 30.37 -5.28
N ALA A 88 38.45 30.42 -6.24
CA ALA A 88 38.80 30.33 -7.66
C ALA A 88 39.65 31.47 -8.15
N ALA A 89 39.47 32.69 -7.60
CA ALA A 89 40.30 33.85 -7.90
C ALA A 89 41.74 33.68 -7.39
N GLY A 90 41.92 32.94 -6.28
CA GLY A 90 43.23 32.53 -5.75
C GLY A 90 44.11 33.65 -5.18
N ASP A 91 43.82 34.93 -5.46
CA ASP A 91 44.55 36.13 -4.96
C ASP A 91 43.60 36.98 -4.13
N TYR A 92 43.71 36.86 -2.81
CA TYR A 92 42.93 37.64 -1.88
C TYR A 92 43.63 37.79 -0.53
N LEU A 93 43.43 38.93 0.12
CA LEU A 93 43.78 39.17 1.51
C LEU A 93 42.68 38.63 2.40
N ARG A 94 43.00 37.69 3.29
CA ARG A 94 42.10 37.20 4.34
C ARG A 94 42.46 37.90 5.66
N VAL A 95 41.47 38.42 6.35
CA VAL A 95 41.60 38.98 7.71
C VAL A 95 40.52 38.39 8.61
N THR A 96 40.96 37.67 9.64
CA THR A 96 40.04 37.06 10.63
C THR A 96 40.17 37.81 11.94
N VAL A 97 39.06 38.22 12.52
CA VAL A 97 39.01 38.98 13.76
C VAL A 97 37.80 38.57 14.61
N ALA A 98 37.95 38.55 15.92
CA ALA A 98 36.84 38.47 16.84
C ALA A 98 36.29 39.89 17.07
N ASP A 99 34.98 40.08 16.97
CA ASP A 99 34.27 41.35 17.15
C ASP A 99 34.96 42.58 16.48
N PRO A 100 34.70 42.81 15.18
CA PRO A 100 35.38 43.83 14.38
C PRO A 100 34.91 45.26 14.66
N LYS A 101 34.24 45.54 15.78
CA LYS A 101 33.64 46.84 16.11
C LYS A 101 34.65 47.87 16.64
N GLY A 102 35.96 47.63 16.54
CA GLY A 102 36.96 48.53 17.11
C GLY A 102 38.32 48.40 16.51
N LYS A 103 39.25 49.17 17.08
CA LYS A 103 40.65 49.09 16.73
C LYS A 103 41.28 47.89 17.44
N ILE A 104 41.80 46.96 16.66
CA ILE A 104 42.51 45.80 17.18
C ILE A 104 43.96 46.17 17.39
N TYR A 105 44.43 45.97 18.60
CA TYR A 105 45.83 46.16 18.92
C TYR A 105 46.62 44.88 18.64
N PRO A 106 47.92 45.01 18.24
CA PRO A 106 48.75 43.84 17.94
C PRO A 106 48.89 42.82 19.08
N ASP A 107 48.52 43.20 20.28
CA ASP A 107 48.61 42.38 21.52
C ASP A 107 47.31 41.56 21.76
N ALA A 108 46.31 41.67 20.89
CA ALA A 108 45.07 40.91 21.05
C ALA A 108 45.19 39.53 20.39
N ASP A 109 44.98 38.46 21.16
CA ASP A 109 45.10 37.05 20.73
C ASP A 109 44.08 36.60 19.69
N ASN A 110 43.37 37.51 18.99
CA ASN A 110 42.16 37.24 18.26
C ASN A 110 42.19 37.75 16.82
N PHE A 111 43.32 37.67 16.15
CA PHE A 111 43.39 38.03 14.73
C PHE A 111 44.28 37.08 13.94
N GLU A 112 43.98 36.93 12.69
CA GLU A 112 44.85 36.32 11.67
C GLU A 112 44.68 37.08 10.36
N PHE A 113 45.77 37.31 9.63
CA PHE A 113 45.67 37.70 8.23
C PHE A 113 46.69 36.95 7.37
N ALA A 114 46.32 36.74 6.10
CA ALA A 114 47.14 36.04 5.13
C ALA A 114 47.03 36.70 3.76
N TYR A 115 48.19 36.92 3.11
CA TYR A 115 48.28 37.41 1.73
C TYR A 115 49.63 37.04 1.11
N GLY A 116 49.65 36.58 -0.14
CA GLY A 116 50.87 36.36 -0.91
C GLY A 116 51.88 35.41 -0.25
N GLY A 117 51.41 34.40 0.47
CA GLY A 117 52.26 33.45 1.23
C GLY A 117 52.81 33.99 2.54
N LEU A 118 52.34 35.15 2.99
CA LEU A 118 52.60 35.71 4.30
C LEU A 118 51.39 35.44 5.20
N THR A 119 51.59 34.79 6.35
CA THR A 119 50.55 34.58 7.35
C THR A 119 51.02 35.16 8.70
N VAL A 120 50.16 35.95 9.33
CA VAL A 120 50.41 36.55 10.64
C VAL A 120 49.26 36.22 11.56
N ASN A 121 49.58 35.54 12.65
CA ASN A 121 48.69 35.19 13.74
C ASN A 121 49.47 35.12 15.07
N GLU A 122 48.82 34.77 16.15
CA GLU A 122 49.46 34.65 17.48
C GLU A 122 50.75 33.80 17.46
N HIS A 123 50.79 32.74 16.67
CA HIS A 123 51.93 31.81 16.60
C HIS A 123 53.11 32.33 15.75
N THR A 124 52.85 33.28 14.84
CA THR A 124 53.87 33.85 13.95
C THR A 124 54.33 35.27 14.37
N MET A 125 53.70 35.86 15.38
CA MET A 125 54.01 37.21 15.86
C MET A 125 55.47 37.40 16.27
N PHE A 126 56.17 36.35 16.70
CA PHE A 126 57.60 36.44 17.04
C PHE A 126 58.47 36.88 15.85
N ALA A 127 57.99 36.70 14.62
CA ALA A 127 58.67 37.11 13.39
C ALA A 127 58.23 38.49 12.86
N VAL A 128 57.39 39.19 13.58
CA VAL A 128 56.91 40.53 13.22
C VAL A 128 57.78 41.60 13.87
N LYS A 129 58.33 42.53 13.10
CA LYS A 129 59.07 43.68 13.62
C LYS A 129 58.15 44.83 13.99
N SER A 130 57.16 45.10 13.21
CA SER A 130 56.14 46.10 13.48
C SER A 130 54.83 45.72 12.80
N LEU A 131 53.70 45.96 13.50
CA LEU A 131 52.35 45.75 12.98
C LEU A 131 51.44 46.89 13.44
N SER A 132 50.72 47.48 12.51
CA SER A 132 49.54 48.29 12.80
C SER A 132 48.35 47.65 12.10
N LEU A 133 47.31 47.29 12.88
CA LEU A 133 46.08 46.69 12.35
C LEU A 133 44.89 47.49 12.90
N GLU A 134 44.06 48.02 11.99
CA GLU A 134 42.79 48.64 12.31
C GLU A 134 41.68 47.95 11.48
N VAL A 135 40.68 47.39 12.17
CA VAL A 135 39.50 46.79 11.53
C VAL A 135 38.26 47.39 12.19
N GLY A 136 37.38 47.94 11.35
CA GLY A 136 36.08 48.42 11.81
C GLY A 136 35.01 47.97 10.81
N TYR A 137 34.00 47.27 11.28
CA TYR A 137 32.89 46.83 10.45
C TYR A 137 31.55 47.32 11.03
N THR A 138 30.68 47.80 10.15
CA THR A 138 29.34 48.29 10.51
C THR A 138 28.31 47.51 9.72
N GLU A 139 27.63 46.55 10.35
CA GLU A 139 26.64 45.68 9.73
C GLU A 139 25.52 46.45 9.04
N ALA A 140 24.96 47.49 9.68
CA ALA A 140 23.84 48.26 9.12
C ALA A 140 24.09 48.88 7.76
N SER A 141 25.35 49.14 7.39
CA SER A 141 25.79 49.71 6.13
C SER A 141 26.69 48.79 5.32
N ALA A 142 26.94 47.58 5.82
CA ALA A 142 27.95 46.64 5.29
C ALA A 142 29.30 47.33 4.99
N ALA A 143 29.69 48.28 5.82
CA ALA A 143 30.91 49.07 5.61
C ALA A 143 32.08 48.49 6.41
N LEU A 144 33.15 48.17 5.72
CA LEU A 144 34.44 47.73 6.30
C LEU A 144 35.48 48.81 6.14
N LYS A 145 36.15 49.17 7.21
CA LYS A 145 37.39 49.94 7.21
C LYS A 145 38.53 49.04 7.70
N LEU A 146 39.53 48.85 6.85
CA LEU A 146 40.71 48.04 7.17
C LEU A 146 41.98 48.82 6.87
N VAL A 147 42.93 48.80 7.82
CA VAL A 147 44.30 49.29 7.59
C VAL A 147 45.27 48.27 8.14
N ILE A 148 46.21 47.81 7.33
CA ILE A 148 47.34 46.96 7.73
C ILE A 148 48.63 47.61 7.31
N GLU A 149 49.56 47.74 8.26
CA GLU A 149 50.96 48.07 8.02
C GLU A 149 51.84 47.06 8.79
N LEU A 150 52.49 46.18 8.01
CA LEU A 150 53.33 45.12 8.57
C LEU A 150 54.76 45.20 8.05
N GLN A 151 55.72 45.02 8.95
CA GLN A 151 57.10 44.70 8.64
C GLN A 151 57.49 43.38 9.30
N HIS A 152 57.85 42.38 8.49
CA HIS A 152 58.28 41.07 8.95
C HIS A 152 59.79 40.99 9.13
N SER A 153 60.28 40.08 10.00
CA SER A 153 61.73 39.96 10.34
C SER A 153 62.59 39.50 9.16
N ASP A 154 62.02 38.80 8.19
CA ASP A 154 62.68 38.36 6.96
C ASP A 154 62.76 39.45 5.88
N GLY A 155 62.27 40.65 6.19
CA GLY A 155 62.28 41.79 5.31
C GLY A 155 61.03 41.99 4.45
N ARG A 156 60.08 41.09 4.48
CA ARG A 156 58.78 41.26 3.80
C ARG A 156 57.98 42.39 4.45
N THR A 157 57.24 43.10 3.63
CA THR A 157 56.30 44.12 4.10
C THR A 157 54.93 43.92 3.46
N LEU A 158 53.88 44.12 4.24
CA LEU A 158 52.50 44.15 3.73
C LEU A 158 51.84 45.46 4.16
N ARG A 159 51.29 46.16 3.19
CA ARG A 159 50.44 47.34 3.45
C ARG A 159 49.11 47.11 2.75
N ALA A 160 48.01 47.33 3.44
CA ALA A 160 46.68 47.26 2.85
C ALA A 160 45.79 48.34 3.46
N GLY A 161 44.96 48.94 2.65
CA GLY A 161 43.91 49.86 3.05
C GLY A 161 42.64 49.56 2.29
N TYR A 162 41.55 49.46 3.00
CA TYR A 162 40.22 49.30 2.42
C TYR A 162 39.21 50.14 3.19
N ASP A 163 38.39 50.89 2.44
CA ASP A 163 37.25 51.63 3.00
C ASP A 163 36.09 51.50 1.99
N GLY A 164 35.16 50.60 2.26
CA GLY A 164 34.10 50.29 1.31
C GLY A 164 33.12 49.25 1.82
N THR A 165 32.22 48.85 0.92
CA THR A 165 31.21 47.82 1.25
C THR A 165 31.83 46.42 1.27
N CYS A 166 31.52 45.66 2.32
CA CYS A 166 31.91 44.28 2.46
C CYS A 166 30.64 43.46 2.76
N ASN A 167 30.18 42.66 1.80
CA ASN A 167 28.92 41.94 1.87
C ASN A 167 29.13 40.55 2.47
N LYS A 168 28.07 40.00 3.10
CA LYS A 168 28.09 38.60 3.54
C LYS A 168 28.27 37.69 2.33
N ALA A 169 29.17 36.73 2.42
CA ALA A 169 29.40 35.75 1.38
C ALA A 169 28.11 34.99 1.06
N THR A 170 27.80 34.87 -0.23
CA THR A 170 26.72 34.01 -0.65
C THR A 170 27.17 32.55 -0.57
N LEU A 171 26.26 31.70 -0.14
CA LEU A 171 26.51 30.26 -0.12
C LEU A 171 26.50 29.70 -1.54
N PRO A 172 27.26 28.64 -1.82
CA PRO A 172 27.23 27.95 -3.10
C PRO A 172 25.77 27.59 -3.49
N VAL A 173 25.48 27.73 -4.77
CA VAL A 173 24.20 27.27 -5.31
C VAL A 173 24.28 25.74 -5.42
N LEU A 174 23.35 25.04 -4.77
CA LEU A 174 23.22 23.60 -4.90
C LEU A 174 22.43 23.26 -6.18
N GLU A 175 22.82 22.24 -6.90
CA GLU A 175 22.10 21.71 -8.07
C GLU A 175 21.87 20.20 -7.91
N ASN A 176 20.67 19.80 -7.49
CA ASN A 176 20.32 18.40 -7.20
C ASN A 176 21.24 17.77 -6.15
N GLU A 177 21.47 18.51 -5.08
CA GLU A 177 22.35 18.12 -4.00
C GLU A 177 21.70 18.43 -2.64
N TYR A 178 22.13 17.72 -1.61
CA TYR A 178 21.97 18.17 -0.21
C TYR A 178 23.34 18.34 0.42
N GLU A 179 23.44 19.27 1.33
CA GLU A 179 24.67 19.62 2.02
C GLU A 179 24.43 19.59 3.53
N LEU A 180 25.20 18.82 4.23
CA LEU A 180 25.18 18.77 5.69
C LEU A 180 26.53 19.26 6.22
N ASP A 181 26.51 20.35 7.00
CA ASP A 181 27.72 20.96 7.57
C ASP A 181 28.80 21.19 6.50
N GLU A 182 28.44 21.84 5.41
CA GLU A 182 29.31 22.18 4.27
C GLU A 182 29.83 20.96 3.47
N VAL A 183 29.24 19.77 3.67
CA VAL A 183 29.60 18.57 2.91
C VAL A 183 28.49 18.27 1.88
N PRO A 184 28.67 18.61 0.60
CA PRO A 184 27.67 18.38 -0.43
C PRO A 184 27.60 16.89 -0.81
N THR A 185 26.39 16.44 -1.14
CA THR A 185 26.10 15.08 -1.58
C THR A 185 25.11 15.16 -2.73
N SER A 186 25.49 14.66 -3.90
CA SER A 186 24.61 14.65 -5.08
C SER A 186 23.46 13.66 -4.90
N ILE A 187 22.26 14.05 -5.30
CA ILE A 187 21.04 13.26 -5.21
C ILE A 187 20.93 12.36 -6.45
N GLY A 188 21.03 11.05 -6.25
CA GLY A 188 20.90 10.04 -7.30
C GLY A 188 19.51 9.45 -7.45
N SER A 189 18.70 9.45 -6.40
CA SER A 189 17.30 9.00 -6.41
C SER A 189 16.46 9.80 -5.45
N ALA A 190 15.23 10.15 -5.88
CA ALA A 190 14.21 10.76 -5.04
C ALA A 190 12.97 9.86 -4.97
N ILE A 191 12.45 9.67 -3.77
CA ILE A 191 11.31 8.78 -3.51
C ILE A 191 10.26 9.52 -2.69
N VAL A 192 9.01 9.43 -3.12
CA VAL A 192 7.83 9.91 -2.40
C VAL A 192 7.04 8.70 -1.91
N TRP A 193 6.95 8.53 -0.60
CA TRP A 193 6.30 7.38 0.02
C TRP A 193 5.15 7.84 0.90
N LYS A 194 3.93 7.53 0.48
CA LYS A 194 2.70 7.91 1.17
C LYS A 194 2.28 6.80 2.14
N ALA A 195 1.89 7.17 3.33
CA ALA A 195 1.31 6.27 4.33
C ALA A 195 -0.11 6.76 4.71
N PRO A 196 -1.12 6.51 3.85
CA PRO A 196 -2.47 7.05 4.06
C PRO A 196 -3.10 6.65 5.39
N ALA A 197 -2.83 5.43 5.87
CA ALA A 197 -3.29 4.95 7.18
C ALA A 197 -2.70 5.75 8.36
N LYS A 198 -1.52 6.36 8.18
CA LYS A 198 -0.85 7.21 9.18
C LYS A 198 -1.07 8.71 8.95
N GLY A 199 -1.65 9.08 7.81
CA GLY A 199 -1.80 10.47 7.39
C GLY A 199 -0.47 11.17 7.20
N THR A 200 0.53 10.51 6.56
CA THR A 200 1.86 11.08 6.36
C THR A 200 2.41 10.79 4.97
N THR A 201 3.24 11.70 4.48
CA THR A 201 4.04 11.52 3.26
C THR A 201 5.52 11.69 3.61
N THR A 202 6.34 10.75 3.21
CA THR A 202 7.79 10.77 3.38
C THR A 202 8.46 11.01 2.02
N TYR A 203 9.32 12.01 1.97
CA TYR A 203 10.18 12.31 0.83
C TYR A 203 11.61 11.93 1.21
N THR A 204 12.26 11.09 0.41
CA THR A 204 13.64 10.67 0.69
C THR A 204 14.51 10.89 -0.54
N PHE A 205 15.66 11.53 -0.32
CA PHE A 205 16.63 11.87 -1.34
C PHE A 205 17.93 11.12 -1.05
N TYR A 206 18.24 10.13 -1.86
CA TYR A 206 19.40 9.27 -1.70
C TYR A 206 20.53 9.67 -2.62
N ALA A 207 21.76 9.57 -2.16
CA ALA A 207 22.95 9.68 -3.01
C ALA A 207 23.03 8.56 -4.04
N ARG A 208 22.49 7.39 -3.73
CA ARG A 208 22.48 6.22 -4.60
C ARG A 208 21.45 6.36 -5.72
N THR A 209 21.84 5.99 -6.94
CA THR A 209 20.96 5.97 -8.13
C THR A 209 20.14 4.67 -8.21
N GLY A 210 18.98 4.75 -8.89
CA GLY A 210 18.17 3.58 -9.26
C GLY A 210 17.31 3.00 -8.14
N LEU A 211 17.15 3.70 -7.02
CA LEU A 211 16.20 3.30 -5.97
C LEU A 211 14.79 3.72 -6.37
N THR A 212 13.83 2.82 -6.19
CA THR A 212 12.41 3.03 -6.51
C THR A 212 11.50 2.93 -5.28
N GLU A 213 12.05 2.53 -4.14
CA GLU A 213 11.35 2.40 -2.86
C GLU A 213 12.30 2.73 -1.68
N PRO A 214 11.79 3.09 -0.50
CA PRO A 214 12.59 3.33 0.68
C PRO A 214 13.46 2.11 1.01
N THR A 215 14.75 2.37 1.25
CA THR A 215 15.74 1.32 1.52
C THR A 215 16.31 1.51 2.91
N GLU A 216 16.14 0.51 3.77
CA GLU A 216 16.67 0.53 5.13
C GLU A 216 18.21 0.61 5.14
N GLY A 217 18.76 1.47 5.99
CA GLY A 217 20.20 1.66 6.12
C GLY A 217 20.88 2.44 4.99
N ALA A 218 20.12 2.95 4.01
CA ALA A 218 20.67 3.87 3.02
C ALA A 218 20.67 5.30 3.56
N ASP A 219 21.85 5.94 3.51
CA ASP A 219 21.98 7.34 3.91
C ASP A 219 21.25 8.25 2.92
N GLY A 220 20.52 9.22 3.44
CA GLY A 220 19.79 10.18 2.65
C GLY A 220 19.17 11.30 3.46
N LEU A 221 18.75 12.34 2.76
CA LEU A 221 17.91 13.38 3.32
C LEU A 221 16.45 12.90 3.33
N THR A 222 15.79 12.96 4.46
CA THR A 222 14.39 12.55 4.62
C THR A 222 13.56 13.71 5.16
N VAL A 223 12.43 13.97 4.50
CA VAL A 223 11.40 14.92 4.93
C VAL A 223 10.10 14.16 5.14
N VAL A 224 9.51 14.26 6.34
CA VAL A 224 8.20 13.65 6.66
C VAL A 224 7.21 14.77 6.94
N LEU A 225 6.09 14.75 6.22
CA LEU A 225 5.00 15.70 6.37
C LEU A 225 3.70 14.98 6.73
N SER A 226 2.97 15.52 7.71
CA SER A 226 1.59 15.07 7.97
C SER A 226 0.63 15.62 6.92
N ASP A 227 -0.45 14.89 6.67
CA ASP A 227 -1.50 15.32 5.74
C ASP A 227 -2.07 16.69 6.13
N GLY A 228 -2.38 17.49 5.12
CA GLY A 228 -2.93 18.83 5.30
C GLY A 228 -1.90 19.93 5.59
N ILE A 229 -0.60 19.60 5.65
CA ILE A 229 0.46 20.62 5.68
C ILE A 229 0.62 21.21 4.27
N ASP A 230 0.57 22.55 4.19
CA ASP A 230 0.96 23.25 2.96
C ASP A 230 2.48 23.22 2.84
N ALA A 231 2.97 22.41 1.93
CA ALA A 231 4.39 22.18 1.72
C ALA A 231 5.05 23.22 0.77
N SER A 232 4.26 24.18 0.27
CA SER A 232 4.77 25.20 -0.66
C SER A 232 5.68 26.23 0.03
N GLU A 233 5.50 26.46 1.34
CA GLU A 233 6.34 27.34 2.14
C GLU A 233 6.17 27.01 3.63
N ILE A 234 7.17 26.33 4.20
CA ILE A 234 7.19 25.94 5.62
C ILE A 234 8.31 26.70 6.31
N ASP A 235 7.95 27.54 7.28
CA ASP A 235 8.89 28.12 8.23
C ASP A 235 9.14 27.13 9.38
N LEU A 236 10.33 26.55 9.41
CA LEU A 236 10.72 25.53 10.38
C LEU A 236 10.77 26.06 11.82
N SER A 237 10.93 27.39 11.99
CA SER A 237 10.95 28.01 13.34
C SER A 237 9.60 27.99 14.03
N THR A 238 8.52 27.92 13.24
CA THR A 238 7.12 27.92 13.71
C THR A 238 6.40 26.59 13.47
N ALA A 239 6.99 25.70 12.67
CA ALA A 239 6.41 24.41 12.34
C ALA A 239 6.33 23.48 13.56
N ASP A 240 5.25 22.69 13.63
CA ASP A 240 5.09 21.64 14.63
C ASP A 240 6.02 20.45 14.30
N PRO A 241 7.04 20.15 15.13
CA PRO A 241 7.99 19.07 14.85
C PRO A 241 7.37 17.67 14.82
N SER A 242 6.14 17.51 15.31
CA SER A 242 5.40 16.26 15.19
C SER A 242 4.76 16.08 13.81
N LYS A 243 4.58 17.17 13.06
CA LYS A 243 3.95 17.19 11.74
C LYS A 243 4.93 17.42 10.58
N VAL A 244 6.04 18.09 10.87
CA VAL A 244 7.10 18.39 9.89
C VAL A 244 8.42 17.91 10.48
N LYS A 245 9.04 16.92 9.87
CA LYS A 245 10.31 16.38 10.32
C LYS A 245 11.30 16.31 9.17
N VAL A 246 12.50 16.86 9.40
CA VAL A 246 13.62 16.79 8.47
C VAL A 246 14.76 16.04 9.14
N SER A 247 15.40 15.11 8.45
CA SER A 247 16.56 14.38 9.00
C SER A 247 17.57 14.01 7.92
N CYS A 248 18.86 14.09 8.27
CA CYS A 248 19.98 13.71 7.41
C CYS A 248 21.24 13.50 8.25
N GLY A 249 21.94 12.39 8.14
CA GLY A 249 23.29 12.19 8.69
C GLY A 249 23.47 12.58 10.17
N GLY A 250 22.47 12.34 11.03
CA GLY A 250 22.46 12.75 12.43
C GLY A 250 21.93 14.16 12.71
N PHE A 251 21.60 14.94 11.68
CA PHE A 251 20.72 16.11 11.81
C PHE A 251 19.27 15.62 11.94
N THR A 252 18.51 16.19 12.87
CA THR A 252 17.06 15.93 12.99
C THR A 252 16.38 17.18 13.48
N SER A 253 15.44 17.72 12.70
CA SER A 253 14.67 18.90 13.10
C SER A 253 13.88 18.65 14.39
N SER A 254 13.84 19.64 15.26
CA SER A 254 13.10 19.62 16.52
C SER A 254 12.64 21.03 16.89
N GLN A 255 12.10 21.21 18.07
CA GLN A 255 11.78 22.55 18.56
C GLN A 255 13.06 23.39 18.62
N GLY A 256 13.04 24.56 17.97
CA GLY A 256 14.19 25.45 17.84
C GLY A 256 14.99 25.30 16.56
N THR A 257 14.59 24.41 15.65
CA THR A 257 15.10 24.45 14.27
C THR A 257 14.63 25.73 13.60
N THR A 258 15.51 26.43 12.90
CA THR A 258 15.21 27.62 12.11
C THR A 258 15.39 27.33 10.61
N GLY A 259 14.81 28.18 9.76
CA GLY A 259 14.96 28.08 8.30
C GLY A 259 13.68 27.76 7.58
N THR A 260 13.80 27.41 6.29
CA THR A 260 12.67 27.24 5.37
C THR A 260 12.73 25.92 4.63
N LEU A 261 11.57 25.36 4.35
CA LEU A 261 11.39 24.17 3.53
C LEU A 261 10.29 24.40 2.50
N HIS A 262 10.61 24.18 1.23
CA HIS A 262 9.65 24.11 0.13
C HIS A 262 9.78 22.75 -0.53
N ILE A 263 8.68 22.00 -0.64
CA ILE A 263 8.69 20.69 -1.29
C ILE A 263 7.36 20.46 -2.00
N GLY A 264 7.42 19.96 -3.24
CA GLY A 264 6.20 19.73 -4.01
C GLY A 264 6.47 19.14 -5.37
N ILE A 265 5.40 18.98 -6.15
CA ILE A 265 5.48 18.55 -7.55
C ILE A 265 5.11 19.74 -8.42
N ASN A 266 6.02 20.13 -9.31
CA ASN A 266 5.81 21.27 -10.19
C ASN A 266 4.87 20.93 -11.38
N ALA A 267 4.54 21.93 -12.19
CA ALA A 267 3.64 21.78 -13.34
C ALA A 267 4.19 20.82 -14.42
N GLN A 268 5.48 20.52 -14.41
CA GLN A 268 6.14 19.57 -15.31
C GLN A 268 6.14 18.13 -14.75
N GLY A 269 5.54 17.92 -13.58
CA GLY A 269 5.49 16.61 -12.90
C GLY A 269 6.81 16.21 -12.25
N LYS A 270 7.72 17.15 -12.01
CA LYS A 270 8.97 16.92 -11.28
C LYS A 270 8.81 17.23 -9.80
N LEU A 271 9.47 16.45 -8.97
CA LEU A 271 9.60 16.77 -7.56
C LEU A 271 10.59 17.93 -7.39
N THR A 272 10.21 18.92 -6.61
CA THR A 272 11.06 20.05 -6.23
C THR A 272 11.27 20.06 -4.72
N LEU A 273 12.48 20.40 -4.28
CA LEU A 273 12.85 20.63 -2.89
C LEU A 273 13.77 21.82 -2.82
N THR A 274 13.48 22.77 -1.93
CA THR A 274 14.43 23.75 -1.46
C THR A 274 14.39 23.74 0.06
N LEU A 275 15.53 23.54 0.70
CA LEU A 275 15.67 23.44 2.15
C LEU A 275 16.88 24.27 2.60
N ASP A 276 16.68 25.05 3.64
CA ASP A 276 17.75 25.66 4.43
C ASP A 276 17.32 25.55 5.90
N ALA A 277 17.95 24.69 6.65
CA ALA A 277 17.59 24.37 8.02
C ALA A 277 18.84 24.43 8.93
N GLU A 278 18.68 25.07 10.08
CA GLU A 278 19.75 25.20 11.06
C GLU A 278 19.26 24.78 12.45
N GLN A 279 20.07 24.01 13.15
CA GLN A 279 19.81 23.57 14.52
C GLN A 279 21.10 23.25 15.27
N SER A 280 21.27 23.89 16.43
CA SER A 280 22.40 23.62 17.34
C SER A 280 23.77 23.72 16.65
N GLY A 281 23.96 24.73 15.79
CA GLY A 281 25.19 24.95 15.04
C GLY A 281 25.43 23.96 13.90
N ARG A 282 24.45 23.14 13.55
CA ARG A 282 24.48 22.29 12.36
C ARG A 282 23.57 22.87 11.31
N ARG A 283 24.00 22.86 10.05
CA ARG A 283 23.22 23.35 8.92
C ARG A 283 23.00 22.26 7.90
N LEU A 284 21.76 22.17 7.43
CA LEU A 284 21.34 21.26 6.37
C LEU A 284 20.69 22.09 5.27
N ARG A 285 21.25 22.02 4.06
CA ARG A 285 20.72 22.66 2.86
C ARG A 285 20.41 21.62 1.82
N ALA A 286 19.43 21.87 0.96
CA ALA A 286 19.18 21.03 -0.21
C ALA A 286 18.49 21.82 -1.30
N ASP A 287 18.80 21.44 -2.53
CA ASP A 287 18.08 21.85 -3.74
C ASP A 287 17.90 20.63 -4.64
N TYR A 288 16.70 20.43 -5.15
CA TYR A 288 16.39 19.33 -6.06
C TYR A 288 15.27 19.70 -7.00
N GLU A 289 15.45 19.43 -8.29
CA GLU A 289 14.40 19.41 -9.30
C GLU A 289 14.61 18.22 -10.24
N GLY A 290 13.81 17.17 -10.07
CA GLY A 290 14.02 15.97 -10.86
C GLY A 290 12.88 14.98 -10.85
N GLY A 291 13.13 13.85 -11.53
CA GLY A 291 12.23 12.70 -11.51
C GLY A 291 12.24 12.02 -10.15
N PHE A 292 11.15 11.34 -9.83
CA PHE A 292 11.02 10.61 -8.58
C PHE A 292 10.23 9.31 -8.76
N SER A 293 10.41 8.39 -7.83
CA SER A 293 9.56 7.20 -7.69
C SER A 293 8.52 7.46 -6.61
N GLU A 294 7.30 6.97 -6.81
CA GLU A 294 6.20 7.14 -5.87
C GLU A 294 5.59 5.79 -5.49
N GLY A 295 5.17 5.65 -4.25
CA GLY A 295 4.53 4.45 -3.74
C GLY A 295 3.81 4.68 -2.42
N PHE A 296 3.33 3.58 -1.85
CA PHE A 296 2.56 3.59 -0.60
C PHE A 296 3.14 2.62 0.41
N GLU A 297 3.10 2.98 1.68
CA GLU A 297 3.22 2.04 2.78
C GLU A 297 1.89 1.30 2.91
N SER A 298 1.93 -0.04 2.91
CA SER A 298 0.75 -0.90 2.98
C SER A 298 1.13 -2.23 3.62
N ALA A 299 0.21 -2.81 4.36
CA ALA A 299 0.42 -4.11 5.01
C ALA A 299 0.08 -5.30 4.09
N ASP A 300 -0.56 -5.05 2.95
CA ASP A 300 -0.92 -6.00 1.90
C ASP A 300 -1.60 -7.27 2.45
N PHE A 301 -2.73 -7.09 3.10
CA PHE A 301 -3.50 -8.18 3.68
C PHE A 301 -4.98 -8.12 3.33
N ILE A 302 -5.62 -9.28 3.37
CA ILE A 302 -7.07 -9.46 3.41
C ILE A 302 -7.41 -10.28 4.65
N ARG A 303 -8.38 -9.81 5.42
CA ARG A 303 -8.92 -10.51 6.60
C ARG A 303 -10.43 -10.63 6.49
N VAL A 304 -10.92 -11.85 6.66
CA VAL A 304 -12.35 -12.11 6.79
C VAL A 304 -12.61 -12.65 8.19
N THR A 305 -13.57 -12.04 8.88
CA THR A 305 -13.99 -12.49 10.23
C THR A 305 -15.44 -12.91 10.18
N GLU A 306 -15.72 -14.18 10.47
CA GLU A 306 -17.07 -14.73 10.55
C GLU A 306 -17.25 -15.47 11.88
N ALA A 307 -18.38 -15.25 12.55
CA ALA A 307 -18.72 -15.85 13.85
C ALA A 307 -17.59 -15.75 14.92
N GLY A 308 -16.78 -14.68 14.85
CA GLY A 308 -15.66 -14.44 15.76
C GLY A 308 -14.34 -15.12 15.35
N ASN A 309 -14.32 -15.90 14.29
CA ASN A 309 -13.11 -16.48 13.72
C ASN A 309 -12.57 -15.55 12.62
N ALA A 310 -11.30 -15.15 12.73
CA ALA A 310 -10.64 -14.32 11.75
C ALA A 310 -9.66 -15.15 10.91
N GLU A 311 -9.77 -15.04 9.60
CA GLU A 311 -8.81 -15.60 8.65
C GLU A 311 -8.12 -14.46 7.91
N GLU A 312 -6.79 -14.37 8.06
CA GLU A 312 -5.97 -13.36 7.42
C GLU A 312 -4.98 -14.01 6.45
N LYS A 313 -4.85 -13.43 5.27
CA LYS A 313 -3.91 -13.83 4.23
C LYS A 313 -3.24 -12.61 3.63
N ALA A 314 -2.08 -12.81 3.01
CA ALA A 314 -1.46 -11.78 2.18
C ALA A 314 -2.33 -11.48 0.96
N LEU A 315 -2.53 -10.20 0.66
CA LEU A 315 -3.21 -9.73 -0.54
C LEU A 315 -2.16 -9.34 -1.58
N THR A 316 -1.84 -10.27 -2.47
CA THR A 316 -0.73 -10.12 -3.43
C THR A 316 -1.15 -9.43 -4.72
N LYS A 317 -2.43 -9.55 -5.10
CA LYS A 317 -2.93 -9.07 -6.39
C LYS A 317 -4.38 -8.62 -6.31
N ILE A 318 -4.69 -7.56 -7.08
CA ILE A 318 -6.05 -7.12 -7.33
C ILE A 318 -6.28 -7.07 -8.85
N PHE A 319 -7.31 -7.77 -9.32
CA PHE A 319 -7.79 -7.68 -10.69
C PHE A 319 -8.77 -6.52 -10.82
N ALA A 320 -8.71 -5.79 -11.94
CA ALA A 320 -9.55 -4.61 -12.12
C ALA A 320 -10.16 -4.55 -13.53
N THR A 321 -11.46 -4.30 -13.61
CA THR A 321 -12.09 -3.86 -14.86
C THR A 321 -11.86 -2.36 -15.07
N THR A 322 -12.00 -1.90 -16.32
CA THR A 322 -11.91 -0.48 -16.66
C THR A 322 -13.23 -0.02 -17.28
N GLY A 323 -13.74 1.14 -16.85
CA GLY A 323 -15.00 1.67 -17.39
C GLY A 323 -15.61 2.76 -16.51
N VAL A 324 -16.89 2.99 -16.67
CA VAL A 324 -17.67 3.92 -15.83
C VAL A 324 -17.82 3.34 -14.41
N SER A 325 -18.03 2.04 -14.33
CA SER A 325 -18.02 1.26 -13.08
C SER A 325 -16.88 0.25 -13.17
N ASN A 326 -16.04 0.24 -12.16
CA ASN A 326 -14.86 -0.62 -12.11
C ASN A 326 -15.03 -1.61 -10.97
N VAL A 327 -14.80 -2.88 -11.27
CA VAL A 327 -14.78 -3.94 -10.27
C VAL A 327 -13.34 -4.22 -9.91
N LEU A 328 -13.04 -4.16 -8.62
CA LEU A 328 -11.77 -4.61 -8.02
C LEU A 328 -12.05 -5.98 -7.40
N LEU A 329 -11.46 -7.03 -7.97
CA LEU A 329 -11.67 -8.42 -7.56
C LEU A 329 -10.38 -8.98 -6.97
N PHE A 330 -10.47 -9.61 -5.80
CA PHE A 330 -9.34 -10.14 -5.06
C PHE A 330 -9.77 -11.27 -4.12
N GLY A 331 -8.81 -11.97 -3.54
CA GLY A 331 -9.11 -13.08 -2.62
C GLY A 331 -7.93 -13.49 -1.77
N GLN A 332 -8.11 -14.59 -1.06
CA GLN A 332 -7.15 -15.15 -0.10
C GLN A 332 -6.09 -16.06 -0.74
N VAL A 333 -6.09 -16.21 -2.06
CA VAL A 333 -5.13 -17.02 -2.80
C VAL A 333 -4.37 -16.17 -3.81
N ASP A 334 -3.14 -16.54 -4.08
CA ASP A 334 -2.33 -15.92 -5.13
C ASP A 334 -2.73 -16.52 -6.48
N ALA A 335 -3.61 -15.81 -7.19
CA ALA A 335 -4.22 -16.24 -8.43
C ALA A 335 -3.48 -15.65 -9.65
N ALA A 336 -3.26 -16.45 -10.69
CA ALA A 336 -2.78 -15.96 -11.98
C ALA A 336 -3.91 -15.33 -12.78
N GLU A 337 -5.09 -15.93 -12.76
CA GLU A 337 -6.31 -15.49 -13.43
C GLU A 337 -7.44 -15.25 -12.42
N PRO A 338 -8.41 -14.36 -12.70
CA PRO A 338 -9.47 -14.01 -11.76
C PRO A 338 -10.32 -15.20 -11.27
N GLU A 339 -10.57 -16.18 -12.12
CA GLU A 339 -11.36 -17.38 -11.83
C GLU A 339 -10.70 -18.29 -10.78
N GLU A 340 -9.36 -18.26 -10.68
CA GLU A 340 -8.62 -19.07 -9.72
C GLU A 340 -8.86 -18.62 -8.26
N LEU A 341 -9.37 -17.40 -8.06
CA LEU A 341 -9.75 -16.91 -6.73
C LEU A 341 -10.82 -17.79 -6.08
N GLN A 342 -11.60 -18.55 -6.87
CA GLN A 342 -12.59 -19.52 -6.38
C GLN A 342 -11.96 -20.72 -5.66
N GLN A 343 -10.65 -20.91 -5.76
CA GLN A 343 -9.94 -21.99 -5.06
C GLN A 343 -9.64 -21.63 -3.60
N GLY A 344 -9.81 -20.36 -3.20
CA GLY A 344 -9.70 -19.91 -1.83
C GLY A 344 -11.00 -20.09 -1.06
N HIS A 345 -10.96 -19.94 0.27
CA HIS A 345 -12.15 -19.90 1.09
C HIS A 345 -12.99 -18.66 0.76
N TYR A 346 -12.35 -17.48 0.70
CA TYR A 346 -13.02 -16.23 0.40
C TYR A 346 -12.40 -15.50 -0.80
N ALA A 347 -13.29 -14.94 -1.62
CA ALA A 347 -12.94 -13.85 -2.54
C ALA A 347 -13.85 -12.66 -2.28
N ALA A 348 -13.46 -11.48 -2.75
CA ALA A 348 -14.23 -10.26 -2.59
C ALA A 348 -14.17 -9.38 -3.83
N ALA A 349 -15.21 -8.60 -4.05
CA ALA A 349 -15.29 -7.62 -5.11
C ALA A 349 -15.78 -6.28 -4.57
N LEU A 350 -15.04 -5.21 -4.86
CA LEU A 350 -15.46 -3.83 -4.62
C LEU A 350 -15.80 -3.18 -5.96
N THR A 351 -16.96 -2.55 -6.05
CA THR A 351 -17.38 -1.86 -7.28
C THR A 351 -17.38 -0.36 -7.06
N LEU A 352 -16.59 0.36 -7.85
CA LEU A 352 -16.30 1.79 -7.71
C LEU A 352 -16.51 2.52 -9.04
N THR A 353 -16.87 3.78 -8.98
CA THR A 353 -16.84 4.66 -10.15
C THR A 353 -15.42 5.07 -10.50
N ALA A 354 -15.20 5.50 -11.74
CA ALA A 354 -13.90 6.01 -12.18
C ALA A 354 -13.41 7.21 -11.33
N ASN A 355 -14.33 8.05 -10.84
CA ASN A 355 -13.97 9.19 -9.98
C ASN A 355 -13.51 8.75 -8.59
N GLN A 356 -14.13 7.72 -8.01
CA GLN A 356 -13.72 7.18 -6.71
C GLN A 356 -12.33 6.55 -6.76
N LEU A 357 -11.95 5.99 -7.89
CA LEU A 357 -10.60 5.46 -8.12
C LEU A 357 -9.51 6.55 -8.21
N GLN A 358 -9.86 7.83 -8.28
CA GLN A 358 -8.86 8.92 -8.24
C GLN A 358 -8.38 9.21 -6.82
N GLY A 359 -9.16 8.86 -5.80
CA GLY A 359 -8.81 9.02 -4.39
C GLY A 359 -9.97 9.54 -3.55
N GLY A 360 -9.86 9.29 -2.25
CA GLY A 360 -10.83 9.72 -1.24
C GLY A 360 -11.19 8.63 -0.25
N THR A 361 -11.99 9.01 0.74
CA THR A 361 -12.56 8.06 1.72
C THR A 361 -14.08 8.03 1.53
N PHE A 362 -14.65 6.85 1.47
CA PHE A 362 -16.04 6.58 1.12
C PHE A 362 -16.69 5.68 2.16
N ASP A 363 -17.92 5.99 2.53
CA ASP A 363 -18.79 5.10 3.30
C ASP A 363 -19.36 3.98 2.41
N ILE A 364 -19.78 2.87 3.02
CA ILE A 364 -20.35 1.71 2.31
C ILE A 364 -21.54 2.06 1.40
N SER A 365 -22.27 3.13 1.68
CA SER A 365 -23.36 3.61 0.83
C SER A 365 -22.89 4.15 -0.54
N ALA A 366 -21.62 4.49 -0.67
CA ALA A 366 -21.05 5.06 -1.88
C ALA A 366 -20.41 4.01 -2.83
N PHE A 367 -20.22 2.78 -2.38
CA PHE A 367 -19.66 1.70 -3.18
C PHE A 367 -20.39 0.38 -2.92
N ARG A 368 -20.24 -0.59 -3.80
CA ARG A 368 -20.79 -1.93 -3.61
C ARG A 368 -19.68 -2.89 -3.21
N ALA A 369 -19.93 -3.68 -2.17
CA ALA A 369 -19.05 -4.76 -1.73
C ALA A 369 -19.77 -6.10 -1.86
N ARG A 370 -19.03 -7.11 -2.31
CA ARG A 370 -19.47 -8.52 -2.36
C ARG A 370 -18.38 -9.39 -1.74
N ILE A 371 -18.80 -10.39 -0.97
CA ILE A 371 -17.93 -11.44 -0.45
C ILE A 371 -18.47 -12.76 -0.97
N PHE A 372 -17.61 -13.58 -1.53
CA PHE A 372 -17.89 -14.92 -2.03
C PHE A 372 -17.27 -15.93 -1.08
N ASP A 373 -18.11 -16.71 -0.42
CA ASP A 373 -17.73 -17.76 0.51
C ASP A 373 -17.89 -19.11 -0.19
N TYR A 374 -16.77 -19.73 -0.56
CA TYR A 374 -16.77 -20.99 -1.31
C TYR A 374 -16.87 -22.24 -0.42
N GLU A 375 -16.73 -22.10 0.90
CA GLU A 375 -16.99 -23.20 1.82
C GLU A 375 -18.47 -23.27 2.22
N ALA A 376 -19.10 -22.13 2.49
CA ALA A 376 -20.54 -22.07 2.78
C ALA A 376 -21.40 -21.91 1.52
N TYR A 377 -20.82 -21.77 0.35
CA TYR A 377 -21.50 -21.56 -0.96
C TYR A 377 -22.46 -20.36 -0.93
N LYS A 378 -22.00 -19.25 -0.37
CA LYS A 378 -22.81 -18.04 -0.20
C LYS A 378 -22.17 -16.84 -0.84
N THR A 379 -23.02 -15.93 -1.28
CA THR A 379 -22.61 -14.58 -1.69
C THR A 379 -23.25 -13.54 -0.80
N TYR A 380 -22.45 -12.74 -0.13
CA TYR A 380 -22.88 -11.58 0.61
C TYR A 380 -22.73 -10.35 -0.30
N ASP A 381 -23.80 -9.57 -0.45
CA ASP A 381 -23.85 -8.45 -1.40
C ASP A 381 -24.47 -7.23 -0.71
N SER A 382 -23.70 -6.15 -0.58
CA SER A 382 -24.14 -4.93 0.10
C SER A 382 -25.37 -4.29 -0.56
N SER A 383 -25.58 -4.50 -1.87
CA SER A 383 -26.76 -3.97 -2.57
C SER A 383 -28.07 -4.70 -2.23
N LYS A 384 -28.01 -5.85 -1.58
CA LYS A 384 -29.15 -6.67 -1.16
C LYS A 384 -29.50 -6.52 0.32
N VAL A 385 -28.70 -5.77 1.09
CA VAL A 385 -28.91 -5.53 2.52
C VAL A 385 -29.47 -4.14 2.72
N SER A 386 -30.64 -4.05 3.35
CA SER A 386 -31.35 -2.77 3.54
C SER A 386 -30.88 -1.97 4.76
N GLU A 387 -30.41 -2.64 5.82
CA GLU A 387 -30.06 -2.02 7.09
C GLU A 387 -28.90 -2.77 7.78
N GLY A 388 -28.18 -2.07 8.66
CA GLY A 388 -27.15 -2.70 9.51
C GLY A 388 -25.77 -2.89 8.87
N MET A 389 -25.59 -2.51 7.59
CA MET A 389 -24.27 -2.47 6.95
C MET A 389 -23.43 -1.35 7.54
N SER A 390 -22.17 -1.63 7.78
CA SER A 390 -21.16 -0.61 8.06
C SER A 390 -19.91 -0.87 7.24
N GLY A 391 -19.16 0.19 6.96
CA GLY A 391 -17.91 0.05 6.24
C GLY A 391 -17.38 1.35 5.68
N SER A 392 -16.10 1.34 5.39
CA SER A 392 -15.39 2.45 4.77
C SER A 392 -14.37 1.92 3.77
N LEU A 393 -14.04 2.75 2.81
CA LEU A 393 -13.02 2.50 1.81
C LEU A 393 -12.19 3.76 1.60
N THR A 394 -10.89 3.67 1.81
CA THR A 394 -9.93 4.72 1.44
C THR A 394 -9.20 4.30 0.19
N VAL A 395 -9.17 5.20 -0.78
CA VAL A 395 -8.48 5.02 -2.07
C VAL A 395 -7.45 6.14 -2.20
N ALA A 396 -6.25 5.81 -2.65
CA ALA A 396 -5.26 6.80 -3.09
C ALA A 396 -4.54 6.30 -4.34
N ARG A 397 -4.00 7.24 -5.13
CA ARG A 397 -3.21 6.94 -6.33
C ARG A 397 -1.88 7.68 -6.33
N THR A 398 -0.89 7.10 -7.00
CA THR A 398 0.32 7.82 -7.36
C THR A 398 0.02 8.92 -8.37
N SER A 399 0.86 9.96 -8.42
CA SER A 399 0.68 11.11 -9.33
C SER A 399 0.69 10.71 -10.81
N ASP A 400 1.42 9.63 -11.16
CA ASP A 400 1.41 9.04 -12.50
C ASP A 400 0.21 8.12 -12.77
N GLY A 401 -0.64 7.90 -11.79
CA GLY A 401 -1.85 7.09 -11.86
C GLY A 401 -1.63 5.58 -11.95
N LYS A 402 -0.40 5.07 -11.82
CA LYS A 402 -0.09 3.65 -12.04
C LYS A 402 -0.36 2.77 -10.84
N LYS A 403 0.04 3.22 -9.64
CA LYS A 403 -0.17 2.45 -8.41
C LYS A 403 -1.43 2.93 -7.69
N LEU A 404 -2.14 2.00 -7.11
CA LEU A 404 -3.34 2.22 -6.31
C LEU A 404 -3.06 1.78 -4.87
N TYR A 405 -3.56 2.54 -3.92
CA TYR A 405 -3.66 2.15 -2.53
C TYR A 405 -5.14 1.98 -2.17
N LEU A 406 -5.44 0.94 -1.42
CA LEU A 406 -6.76 0.63 -0.89
C LEU A 406 -6.64 0.27 0.58
N SER A 407 -7.51 0.82 1.41
CA SER A 407 -7.78 0.34 2.77
C SER A 407 -9.28 0.24 2.92
N PHE A 408 -9.79 -0.92 3.28
CA PHE A 408 -11.22 -1.18 3.31
C PHE A 408 -11.64 -1.96 4.55
N GLU A 409 -12.82 -1.63 5.04
CA GLU A 409 -13.53 -2.35 6.07
C GLU A 409 -15.00 -2.43 5.69
N VAL A 410 -15.58 -3.61 5.67
CA VAL A 410 -17.00 -3.84 5.35
C VAL A 410 -17.55 -4.91 6.29
N ALA A 411 -18.62 -4.60 7.00
CA ALA A 411 -19.28 -5.55 7.90
C ALA A 411 -20.74 -5.79 7.47
N PHE A 412 -21.08 -7.04 7.26
CA PHE A 412 -22.45 -7.50 7.01
C PHE A 412 -23.15 -7.82 8.33
N PRO A 413 -24.40 -7.39 8.57
CA PRO A 413 -25.09 -7.54 9.86
C PRO A 413 -25.23 -9.00 10.29
N ASP A 414 -25.51 -9.91 9.35
CA ASP A 414 -25.67 -11.34 9.59
C ASP A 414 -24.66 -12.16 8.77
N GLY A 415 -23.43 -11.65 8.64
CA GLY A 415 -22.42 -12.25 7.79
C GLY A 415 -21.01 -11.85 8.18
N PRO A 416 -20.04 -12.11 7.30
CA PRO A 416 -18.65 -11.84 7.56
C PRO A 416 -18.33 -10.33 7.59
N LYS A 417 -17.26 -10.00 8.31
CA LYS A 417 -16.55 -8.72 8.23
C LYS A 417 -15.33 -8.90 7.33
N LEU A 418 -15.19 -8.05 6.34
CA LEU A 418 -14.05 -7.97 5.42
C LEU A 418 -13.20 -6.77 5.78
N GLU A 419 -11.92 -6.95 5.98
CA GLU A 419 -10.92 -5.91 6.21
C GLU A 419 -9.72 -6.16 5.32
N GLY A 420 -9.06 -5.10 4.89
CA GLY A 420 -7.83 -5.25 4.12
C GLY A 420 -7.14 -3.95 3.79
N GLU A 421 -5.90 -4.08 3.43
CA GLU A 421 -5.03 -3.02 2.96
C GLU A 421 -4.16 -3.56 1.82
N TRP A 422 -3.96 -2.75 0.79
CA TRP A 422 -3.14 -3.16 -0.34
C TRP A 422 -2.63 -1.96 -1.11
N SER A 423 -1.41 -2.10 -1.65
CA SER A 423 -0.90 -1.15 -2.62
C SER A 423 -0.18 -1.84 -3.78
N GLY A 424 -0.38 -1.33 -4.98
CA GLY A 424 0.27 -1.91 -6.14
C GLY A 424 -0.32 -1.47 -7.47
N VAL A 425 0.09 -2.18 -8.51
CA VAL A 425 -0.47 -2.05 -9.85
C VAL A 425 -1.54 -3.10 -10.02
N THR A 426 -2.77 -2.69 -10.34
CA THR A 426 -3.87 -3.64 -10.58
C THR A 426 -3.62 -4.46 -11.86
N THR A 427 -4.02 -5.71 -11.85
CA THR A 427 -4.01 -6.57 -13.05
C THR A 427 -5.29 -6.33 -13.85
N PRO A 428 -5.21 -5.92 -15.12
CA PRO A 428 -6.40 -5.68 -15.92
C PRO A 428 -7.19 -6.98 -16.16
N MET A 429 -8.53 -6.91 -16.04
CA MET A 429 -9.45 -7.93 -16.54
C MET A 429 -10.50 -7.30 -17.47
N SER A 430 -10.89 -8.00 -18.51
CA SER A 430 -11.83 -7.50 -19.53
C SER A 430 -13.25 -7.35 -18.99
N GLN A 431 -13.65 -8.28 -18.15
CA GLN A 431 -14.95 -8.31 -17.47
C GLN A 431 -14.81 -9.09 -16.16
N GLU A 432 -15.72 -8.85 -15.23
CA GLU A 432 -15.83 -9.67 -14.03
C GLU A 432 -16.30 -11.08 -14.40
N PRO A 433 -15.58 -12.14 -14.01
CA PRO A 433 -16.07 -13.51 -14.19
C PRO A 433 -17.25 -13.79 -13.25
N ASP A 434 -17.98 -14.86 -13.53
CA ASP A 434 -18.98 -15.35 -12.59
C ASP A 434 -18.29 -15.97 -11.38
N MET A 435 -18.34 -15.22 -10.27
CA MET A 435 -17.74 -15.61 -9.01
C MET A 435 -18.76 -16.28 -8.07
N THR A 436 -19.98 -16.58 -8.53
CA THR A 436 -21.01 -17.17 -7.68
C THR A 436 -20.55 -18.52 -7.14
N PRO A 437 -20.47 -18.68 -5.80
CA PRO A 437 -20.12 -19.96 -5.23
C PRO A 437 -21.22 -21.00 -5.54
N VAL A 438 -20.81 -22.09 -6.14
CA VAL A 438 -21.72 -23.20 -6.47
C VAL A 438 -21.38 -24.38 -5.59
N ALA A 439 -22.34 -24.81 -4.79
CA ALA A 439 -22.16 -26.01 -3.99
C ALA A 439 -21.86 -27.20 -4.90
N PRO A 440 -20.88 -28.06 -4.59
CA PRO A 440 -20.65 -29.26 -5.36
C PRO A 440 -21.93 -30.11 -5.34
N PHE A 441 -22.22 -30.69 -6.49
CA PHE A 441 -23.35 -31.62 -6.59
C PHE A 441 -23.11 -32.78 -5.60
N ARG A 442 -24.00 -32.90 -4.60
CA ARG A 442 -23.93 -33.97 -3.61
C ARG A 442 -24.98 -35.03 -3.97
N SER A 443 -24.52 -36.20 -4.34
CA SER A 443 -25.42 -37.33 -4.49
C SER A 443 -25.99 -37.72 -3.12
N HIS A 444 -27.25 -37.37 -2.88
CA HIS A 444 -27.87 -37.56 -1.57
C HIS A 444 -29.37 -37.83 -1.64
N PHE A 445 -29.88 -38.34 -0.56
CA PHE A 445 -31.29 -38.55 -0.31
C PHE A 445 -31.71 -37.85 0.96
N THR A 446 -32.71 -36.99 0.88
CA THR A 446 -33.30 -36.36 2.06
C THR A 446 -34.78 -36.59 2.15
N LEU A 447 -35.23 -36.74 3.39
CA LEU A 447 -36.63 -36.76 3.78
C LEU A 447 -36.83 -35.71 4.87
N THR A 448 -37.57 -34.68 4.57
CA THR A 448 -37.78 -33.53 5.45
C THR A 448 -39.26 -33.42 5.80
N ALA A 449 -39.61 -33.09 7.04
CA ALA A 449 -40.98 -32.82 7.44
C ALA A 449 -41.57 -31.61 6.66
N ALA A 450 -42.89 -31.50 6.61
CA ALA A 450 -43.60 -30.46 5.90
C ALA A 450 -43.28 -29.02 6.32
N ASP A 451 -42.86 -28.86 7.57
CA ASP A 451 -42.45 -27.57 8.15
C ASP A 451 -41.07 -27.09 7.62
N GLY A 452 -40.36 -27.95 6.90
CA GLY A 452 -39.02 -27.68 6.38
C GLY A 452 -37.91 -27.58 7.44
N THR A 453 -38.27 -27.72 8.74
CA THR A 453 -37.34 -27.52 9.85
C THR A 453 -36.74 -28.82 10.36
N THR A 454 -37.46 -29.93 10.17
CA THR A 454 -37.06 -31.25 10.70
C THR A 454 -36.64 -32.16 9.54
N THR A 455 -35.36 -32.49 9.45
CA THR A 455 -34.85 -33.51 8.56
C THR A 455 -34.90 -34.87 9.23
N HIS A 456 -35.69 -35.81 8.67
CA HIS A 456 -35.82 -37.16 9.16
C HIS A 456 -34.76 -38.10 8.63
N VAL A 457 -34.36 -37.89 7.39
CA VAL A 457 -33.29 -38.63 6.69
C VAL A 457 -32.46 -37.64 5.90
N ASP A 458 -31.16 -37.72 6.06
CA ASP A 458 -30.17 -37.09 5.20
C ASP A 458 -29.00 -38.07 5.07
N LYS A 459 -28.85 -38.65 3.90
CA LYS A 459 -27.83 -39.65 3.64
C LYS A 459 -27.17 -39.44 2.28
N ASP A 460 -25.87 -39.56 2.27
CA ASP A 460 -25.12 -39.64 1.02
C ASP A 460 -25.52 -40.92 0.27
N LEU A 461 -25.62 -40.84 -1.04
CA LEU A 461 -25.82 -41.98 -1.91
C LEU A 461 -24.47 -42.46 -2.43
N ILE A 462 -24.20 -43.74 -2.30
CA ILE A 462 -22.91 -44.34 -2.65
C ILE A 462 -22.94 -45.07 -4.01
N SER A 463 -24.12 -45.50 -4.44
CA SER A 463 -24.34 -46.12 -5.75
C SER A 463 -25.79 -46.11 -6.10
N VAL A 464 -26.07 -46.21 -7.41
CA VAL A 464 -27.41 -46.44 -7.93
C VAL A 464 -27.36 -47.68 -8.81
N GLU A 465 -28.12 -48.70 -8.42
CA GLU A 465 -28.36 -49.87 -9.28
C GLU A 465 -29.53 -49.57 -10.23
N MET A 466 -29.37 -49.89 -11.48
CA MET A 466 -30.40 -49.68 -12.46
C MET A 466 -30.77 -51.00 -13.13
N ARG A 467 -32.07 -51.19 -13.41
CA ARG A 467 -32.56 -52.20 -14.35
C ARG A 467 -33.63 -51.61 -15.23
N MET A 468 -33.80 -52.18 -16.38
CA MET A 468 -34.91 -51.88 -17.28
C MET A 468 -35.66 -53.15 -17.64
N GLN A 469 -36.96 -53.06 -17.73
CA GLN A 469 -37.79 -54.13 -18.23
C GLN A 469 -38.60 -53.63 -19.39
N LYS A 470 -38.39 -54.27 -20.53
CA LYS A 470 -39.18 -54.00 -21.76
C LYS A 470 -40.58 -54.52 -21.61
N ASN A 471 -41.53 -53.81 -22.22
CA ASN A 471 -42.93 -54.19 -22.22
C ASN A 471 -43.45 -54.47 -20.79
N TYR A 472 -43.04 -53.69 -19.82
CA TYR A 472 -43.51 -53.81 -18.46
C TYR A 472 -45.00 -53.58 -18.39
N ARG A 473 -45.71 -54.54 -17.83
CA ARG A 473 -47.15 -54.44 -17.63
C ARG A 473 -47.42 -53.80 -16.30
N LEU A 474 -48.01 -52.61 -16.31
CA LEU A 474 -48.46 -51.97 -15.10
C LEU A 474 -49.37 -52.87 -14.27
N ARG A 475 -49.06 -53.04 -13.01
CA ARG A 475 -49.84 -53.88 -12.11
C ARG A 475 -51.16 -53.22 -11.81
N GLY A 476 -52.18 -53.74 -12.38
CA GLY A 476 -53.54 -53.48 -12.03
C GLY A 476 -54.39 -54.44 -12.84
N GLY A 477 -54.96 -55.42 -12.19
CA GLY A 477 -55.99 -56.28 -12.81
C GLY A 477 -57.23 -55.49 -13.18
N ASP A 478 -57.11 -54.17 -13.38
CA ASP A 478 -58.17 -53.31 -13.82
C ASP A 478 -58.21 -53.34 -15.36
N PRO A 479 -59.25 -53.86 -15.95
CA PRO A 479 -59.44 -53.94 -17.41
C PRO A 479 -59.59 -52.55 -18.06
N THR A 480 -59.72 -51.47 -17.29
CA THR A 480 -59.77 -50.10 -17.83
C THR A 480 -58.41 -49.57 -18.25
N TYR A 481 -57.33 -50.10 -17.72
CA TYR A 481 -55.98 -49.84 -18.23
C TYR A 481 -55.74 -50.77 -19.45
N GLY A 482 -55.97 -50.31 -20.61
CA GLY A 482 -55.98 -51.05 -21.82
C GLY A 482 -54.65 -51.67 -22.23
N GLY A 483 -53.99 -52.38 -21.35
CA GLY A 483 -52.88 -53.25 -21.69
C GLY A 483 -51.68 -52.58 -22.34
N ALA A 484 -51.52 -51.27 -22.21
CA ALA A 484 -50.35 -50.56 -22.67
C ALA A 484 -49.12 -51.09 -21.91
N THR A 485 -48.13 -51.50 -22.67
CA THR A 485 -46.84 -51.95 -22.12
C THR A 485 -45.83 -50.88 -22.47
N LEU A 486 -45.19 -50.33 -21.46
CA LEU A 486 -44.11 -49.38 -21.60
C LEU A 486 -42.80 -49.97 -21.09
N ASP A 487 -41.70 -49.47 -21.56
CA ASP A 487 -40.41 -49.80 -20.96
C ASP A 487 -40.31 -49.15 -19.59
N ALA A 488 -39.98 -49.93 -18.57
CA ALA A 488 -39.87 -49.45 -17.19
C ALA A 488 -38.40 -49.41 -16.74
N TYR A 489 -37.96 -48.26 -16.34
CA TYR A 489 -36.68 -48.07 -15.70
C TYR A 489 -36.85 -48.08 -14.19
N PHE A 490 -36.01 -48.82 -13.47
CA PHE A 490 -35.99 -48.91 -12.02
C PHE A 490 -34.65 -48.47 -11.49
N PHE A 491 -34.66 -47.47 -10.64
CA PHE A 491 -33.47 -46.91 -9.97
C PHE A 491 -33.54 -47.25 -8.48
N TYR A 492 -32.47 -47.82 -7.96
CA TYR A 492 -32.31 -48.20 -6.57
C TYR A 492 -31.18 -47.41 -5.96
N PHE A 493 -31.50 -46.40 -5.17
CA PHE A 493 -30.54 -45.44 -4.62
C PHE A 493 -29.97 -45.97 -3.29
N ARG A 494 -28.78 -46.49 -3.33
CA ARG A 494 -28.14 -47.08 -2.17
C ARG A 494 -27.52 -46.00 -1.28
N PRO A 495 -28.03 -45.81 -0.02
CA PRO A 495 -27.46 -44.84 0.88
C PRO A 495 -26.20 -45.39 1.57
N ALA A 496 -25.35 -44.50 2.05
CA ALA A 496 -24.21 -44.83 2.90
C ALA A 496 -24.67 -45.58 4.16
N GLY A 497 -23.98 -46.63 4.53
CA GLY A 497 -24.39 -47.59 5.58
C GLY A 497 -25.32 -48.68 5.11
N GLY A 498 -25.72 -48.69 3.82
CA GLY A 498 -26.55 -49.75 3.22
C GLY A 498 -25.79 -50.64 2.21
N GLU A 499 -24.47 -50.71 2.30
CA GLU A 499 -23.59 -51.39 1.33
C GLU A 499 -23.88 -52.90 1.22
N THR A 500 -24.24 -53.54 2.32
CA THR A 500 -24.51 -54.99 2.41
C THR A 500 -25.97 -55.34 2.32
N THR A 501 -26.85 -54.35 2.18
CA THR A 501 -28.28 -54.55 2.20
C THR A 501 -28.75 -55.15 0.87
N SER A 502 -29.46 -56.27 0.90
CA SER A 502 -30.04 -56.86 -0.30
C SER A 502 -31.09 -55.95 -0.91
N ILE A 503 -30.99 -55.74 -2.22
CA ILE A 503 -31.90 -54.83 -2.95
C ILE A 503 -33.32 -55.35 -3.00
N THR A 504 -33.49 -56.67 -2.91
CA THR A 504 -34.78 -57.36 -3.01
C THR A 504 -35.50 -57.48 -1.66
N GLU A 505 -34.79 -57.34 -0.55
CA GLU A 505 -35.34 -57.64 0.77
C GLU A 505 -35.66 -56.40 1.59
N THR A 506 -35.16 -55.25 1.21
CA THR A 506 -35.29 -54.06 2.08
C THR A 506 -36.06 -52.92 1.42
N ARG A 507 -36.99 -52.41 2.20
CA ARG A 507 -37.75 -51.20 1.88
C ARG A 507 -37.00 -49.94 2.28
N THR A 508 -35.78 -50.07 2.81
CA THR A 508 -34.92 -48.95 3.27
C THR A 508 -34.01 -48.35 2.19
N ILE A 509 -34.02 -48.92 0.99
CA ILE A 509 -33.37 -48.37 -0.17
C ILE A 509 -34.43 -47.60 -0.98
N PRO A 510 -34.30 -46.29 -1.18
CA PRO A 510 -35.19 -45.53 -2.04
C PRO A 510 -35.23 -46.13 -3.46
N GLN A 511 -36.42 -46.35 -3.98
CA GLN A 511 -36.64 -46.93 -5.30
C GLN A 511 -37.54 -46.02 -6.12
N LEU A 512 -37.10 -45.64 -7.32
CA LEU A 512 -37.89 -44.90 -8.29
C LEU A 512 -38.06 -45.75 -9.53
N MET A 513 -39.30 -45.94 -9.93
CA MET A 513 -39.66 -46.55 -11.22
C MET A 513 -40.22 -45.47 -12.15
N LEU A 514 -39.76 -45.44 -13.36
CA LEU A 514 -40.28 -44.56 -14.42
C LEU A 514 -40.64 -45.44 -15.63
N CYS A 515 -41.86 -45.34 -16.10
CA CYS A 515 -42.31 -45.93 -17.36
C CYS A 515 -42.61 -44.79 -18.31
N ALA A 516 -41.72 -44.54 -19.25
CA ALA A 516 -41.90 -43.52 -20.26
C ALA A 516 -41.00 -43.78 -21.47
N SER A 517 -41.48 -43.43 -22.63
CA SER A 517 -40.68 -43.46 -23.87
C SER A 517 -39.56 -42.41 -23.88
N ALA A 518 -39.67 -41.40 -22.99
CA ALA A 518 -38.76 -40.28 -22.90
C ALA A 518 -37.64 -40.47 -21.86
N VAL A 519 -37.44 -41.65 -21.26
CA VAL A 519 -36.36 -41.91 -20.31
C VAL A 519 -35.19 -42.63 -21.02
N PRO A 520 -33.94 -42.17 -20.88
CA PRO A 520 -33.51 -40.91 -20.26
C PRO A 520 -33.95 -39.68 -21.06
N THR A 521 -34.08 -38.55 -20.37
CA THR A 521 -34.51 -37.26 -20.95
C THR A 521 -33.48 -36.17 -20.66
N ASP A 522 -33.48 -35.12 -21.48
CA ASP A 522 -32.63 -33.91 -21.26
C ASP A 522 -33.36 -32.85 -20.44
N GLY A 523 -34.59 -33.10 -20.02
CA GLY A 523 -35.43 -32.13 -19.34
C GLY A 523 -36.10 -32.68 -18.08
N GLU A 524 -36.87 -31.81 -17.43
CA GLU A 524 -37.68 -32.13 -16.28
C GLU A 524 -39.01 -32.76 -16.75
N LEU A 525 -39.37 -33.90 -16.17
CA LEU A 525 -40.67 -34.53 -16.34
C LEU A 525 -41.55 -34.14 -15.14
N ASP A 526 -42.70 -33.55 -15.43
CA ASP A 526 -43.74 -33.28 -14.42
C ASP A 526 -44.58 -34.55 -14.23
N LEU A 527 -44.28 -35.27 -13.14
CA LEU A 527 -44.96 -36.55 -12.84
C LEU A 527 -46.39 -36.34 -12.32
N ALA A 528 -46.79 -35.10 -12.01
CA ALA A 528 -48.16 -34.77 -11.62
C ALA A 528 -49.06 -34.43 -12.84
N SER A 529 -48.50 -34.35 -14.04
CA SER A 529 -49.19 -33.86 -15.24
C SER A 529 -50.38 -34.75 -15.70
N GLY A 530 -50.41 -36.01 -15.27
CA GLY A 530 -51.43 -36.97 -15.72
C GLY A 530 -51.26 -37.43 -17.17
N ASP A 531 -50.05 -37.35 -17.70
CA ASP A 531 -49.70 -37.83 -19.05
C ASP A 531 -49.91 -39.36 -19.14
N GLU A 532 -50.70 -39.79 -20.10
CA GLU A 532 -51.01 -41.21 -20.27
C GLU A 532 -49.80 -42.07 -20.70
N GLU A 533 -48.73 -41.45 -21.18
CA GLU A 533 -47.47 -42.10 -21.55
C GLU A 533 -46.41 -42.09 -20.45
N LEU A 534 -46.67 -41.43 -19.33
CA LEU A 534 -45.73 -41.27 -18.22
C LEU A 534 -46.29 -41.91 -16.95
N HIS A 535 -45.71 -43.03 -16.54
CA HIS A 535 -46.08 -43.71 -15.31
C HIS A 535 -44.91 -43.81 -14.37
N TRP A 536 -45.13 -43.68 -13.06
CA TRP A 536 -44.08 -43.71 -12.07
C TRP A 536 -44.51 -44.35 -10.78
N ASN A 537 -43.52 -44.80 -10.04
CA ASN A 537 -43.70 -45.31 -8.67
C ASN A 537 -42.49 -44.94 -7.82
N PHE A 538 -42.71 -44.41 -6.64
CA PHE A 538 -41.67 -44.20 -5.66
C PHE A 538 -41.93 -45.02 -4.41
N LYS A 539 -40.90 -45.68 -3.88
CA LYS A 539 -41.00 -46.57 -2.75
C LYS A 539 -39.84 -46.37 -1.79
N TYR A 540 -40.18 -46.09 -0.55
CA TYR A 540 -39.23 -46.00 0.54
C TYR A 540 -39.93 -46.31 1.86
N MET A 541 -39.23 -46.97 2.81
CA MET A 541 -39.73 -47.23 4.15
C MET A 541 -38.59 -47.06 5.14
N THR A 542 -38.83 -46.34 6.26
CA THR A 542 -37.87 -46.23 7.33
C THR A 542 -38.07 -47.39 8.34
N ASP A 543 -36.96 -47.86 8.94
CA ASP A 543 -37.04 -48.91 9.99
C ASP A 543 -37.69 -48.40 11.29
N SER A 544 -37.86 -47.09 11.42
CA SER A 544 -38.31 -46.46 12.67
C SER A 544 -39.80 -46.18 12.73
N GLU A 545 -40.61 -47.06 12.25
CA GLU A 545 -42.04 -47.22 12.59
C GLU A 545 -43.05 -46.14 12.15
N LYS A 546 -42.66 -44.97 11.62
CA LYS A 546 -43.66 -43.88 11.48
C LYS A 546 -43.66 -43.09 10.20
N LEU A 547 -42.68 -43.24 9.34
CA LEU A 547 -42.65 -42.55 8.02
C LEU A 547 -42.73 -43.57 6.90
N TYR A 548 -43.94 -43.93 6.52
CA TYR A 548 -44.20 -44.81 5.41
C TYR A 548 -44.45 -44.00 4.14
N LEU A 549 -43.47 -43.92 3.27
CA LEU A 549 -43.69 -43.60 1.88
C LEU A 549 -43.86 -44.95 1.16
N THR A 550 -45.01 -45.53 1.24
CA THR A 550 -45.32 -46.76 0.51
C THR A 550 -45.93 -46.42 -0.80
N GLU A 551 -45.35 -46.95 -1.87
CA GLU A 551 -45.83 -46.97 -3.24
C GLU A 551 -46.78 -45.82 -3.63
N TYR A 552 -46.24 -44.75 -4.18
CA TYR A 552 -47.03 -43.77 -4.91
C TYR A 552 -47.12 -44.19 -6.34
N PHE A 553 -48.37 -44.34 -6.81
CA PHE A 553 -48.67 -44.53 -8.22
C PHE A 553 -49.32 -43.26 -8.75
N GLU A 554 -49.15 -42.97 -10.00
CA GLU A 554 -49.79 -41.84 -10.66
C GLU A 554 -51.32 -41.93 -10.58
N ASN A 555 -51.88 -43.15 -10.64
CA ASN A 555 -53.29 -43.43 -10.50
C ASN A 555 -53.55 -44.38 -9.33
N TYR A 556 -54.31 -43.86 -8.41
CA TYR A 556 -54.70 -44.47 -7.16
C TYR A 556 -55.09 -45.94 -7.24
N GLN A 557 -54.70 -46.71 -6.24
CA GLN A 557 -55.41 -47.94 -5.90
C GLN A 557 -56.27 -47.74 -4.69
N MET A 558 -57.51 -48.01 -4.82
CA MET A 558 -58.43 -48.08 -3.70
C MET A 558 -58.21 -49.37 -2.92
N TYR A 559 -57.57 -49.28 -1.75
CA TYR A 559 -57.60 -50.33 -0.78
C TYR A 559 -58.63 -49.95 0.28
N SER A 560 -59.79 -50.55 0.19
CA SER A 560 -60.91 -50.35 1.14
C SER A 560 -61.31 -48.85 1.29
N SER A 561 -61.05 -48.24 2.42
CA SER A 561 -61.47 -46.87 2.72
C SER A 561 -60.39 -45.80 2.50
N TRP A 562 -59.23 -46.14 2.01
CA TRP A 562 -58.08 -45.24 1.87
C TRP A 562 -57.64 -45.13 0.40
N THR A 563 -57.38 -43.91 -0.01
CA THR A 563 -56.79 -43.59 -1.29
C THR A 563 -55.44 -42.91 -1.09
N TYR A 564 -54.45 -43.34 -1.83
CA TYR A 564 -53.21 -42.62 -1.97
C TYR A 564 -53.38 -41.65 -3.13
N ARG A 565 -53.20 -40.35 -2.87
CA ARG A 565 -53.31 -39.36 -3.92
C ARG A 565 -51.94 -39.09 -4.51
N CYS A 566 -51.88 -38.96 -5.83
CA CYS A 566 -50.68 -38.45 -6.46
C CYS A 566 -50.33 -37.05 -5.86
N PRO A 567 -49.10 -36.83 -5.47
CA PRO A 567 -48.67 -35.51 -5.04
C PRO A 567 -48.86 -34.49 -6.16
N ASP A 568 -49.28 -33.27 -5.78
CA ASP A 568 -49.45 -32.16 -6.76
C ASP A 568 -48.13 -31.58 -7.20
N ASP A 569 -47.03 -31.86 -6.48
CA ASP A 569 -45.67 -31.35 -6.75
C ASP A 569 -44.70 -32.53 -6.75
N VAL A 570 -44.57 -33.17 -7.88
CA VAL A 570 -43.63 -34.28 -8.08
C VAL A 570 -42.98 -34.15 -9.46
N LYS A 571 -41.65 -34.08 -9.45
CA LYS A 571 -40.85 -33.84 -10.62
C LYS A 571 -39.62 -34.74 -10.65
N VAL A 572 -39.19 -35.10 -11.83
CA VAL A 572 -37.93 -35.83 -12.02
C VAL A 572 -37.20 -35.33 -13.26
N THR A 573 -35.89 -35.20 -13.12
CA THR A 573 -34.98 -35.05 -14.24
C THR A 573 -34.10 -36.29 -14.33
N VAL A 574 -33.99 -36.89 -15.50
CA VAL A 574 -33.13 -38.05 -15.78
C VAL A 574 -32.34 -37.81 -17.03
N VAL A 575 -31.06 -37.52 -16.89
CA VAL A 575 -30.14 -37.24 -18.01
C VAL A 575 -29.05 -38.30 -18.04
N LYS A 576 -28.78 -38.85 -19.20
CA LYS A 576 -27.59 -39.67 -19.46
C LYS A 576 -26.56 -38.85 -20.20
N ASN A 577 -25.41 -38.65 -19.55
CA ASN A 577 -24.29 -37.90 -20.14
C ASN A 577 -23.46 -38.75 -21.11
N ASP A 578 -22.67 -38.11 -21.95
CA ASP A 578 -21.82 -38.77 -22.97
C ASP A 578 -20.74 -39.66 -22.34
N ASP A 579 -20.30 -39.36 -21.12
CA ASP A 579 -19.33 -40.13 -20.35
C ASP A 579 -19.94 -41.34 -19.62
N LYS A 580 -21.19 -41.67 -19.89
CA LYS A 580 -22.01 -42.72 -19.27
C LYS A 580 -22.38 -42.45 -17.82
N THR A 581 -22.15 -41.26 -17.31
CA THR A 581 -22.74 -40.85 -16.03
C THR A 581 -24.20 -40.48 -16.21
N TRP A 582 -24.94 -40.56 -15.14
CA TRP A 582 -26.34 -40.19 -15.10
C TRP A 582 -26.57 -39.11 -14.08
N LYS A 583 -27.44 -38.16 -14.37
CA LYS A 583 -27.93 -37.19 -13.43
C LYS A 583 -29.41 -37.41 -13.19
N ILE A 584 -29.78 -37.68 -11.94
CA ILE A 584 -31.15 -37.83 -11.52
C ILE A 584 -31.46 -36.85 -10.42
N THR A 585 -32.48 -36.04 -10.59
CA THR A 585 -33.07 -35.23 -9.52
C THR A 585 -34.53 -35.62 -9.40
N PHE A 586 -34.95 -36.15 -8.27
CA PHE A 586 -36.34 -36.48 -7.98
C PHE A 586 -36.78 -35.69 -6.75
N ARG A 587 -37.86 -34.93 -6.93
CA ARG A 587 -38.49 -34.19 -5.83
C ARG A 587 -39.96 -34.51 -5.75
N MET A 588 -40.43 -34.76 -4.52
CA MET A 588 -41.83 -35.06 -4.25
C MET A 588 -42.25 -34.47 -2.91
N VAL A 589 -43.44 -33.88 -2.87
CA VAL A 589 -44.10 -33.52 -1.60
C VAL A 589 -45.19 -34.55 -1.31
N ASP A 590 -44.97 -35.35 -0.23
CA ASP A 590 -45.94 -36.34 0.20
C ASP A 590 -47.02 -35.67 1.05
N TYR A 591 -48.27 -35.86 0.65
CA TYR A 591 -49.43 -35.35 1.38
C TYR A 591 -50.07 -36.34 2.36
N GLY A 592 -49.50 -37.51 2.54
CA GLY A 592 -50.06 -38.55 3.39
C GLY A 592 -51.26 -39.28 2.79
N ARG A 593 -51.99 -40.02 3.64
CA ARG A 593 -53.15 -40.76 3.25
C ARG A 593 -54.39 -39.87 3.15
N PHE A 594 -55.23 -40.12 2.19
CA PHE A 594 -56.53 -39.50 2.09
C PHE A 594 -57.62 -40.50 2.46
N ASN A 595 -58.41 -40.17 3.46
CA ASN A 595 -59.55 -41.01 3.86
C ASN A 595 -60.76 -40.65 3.00
N ASN A 596 -61.19 -41.57 2.18
CA ASN A 596 -62.29 -41.38 1.26
C ASN A 596 -63.68 -41.18 1.96
N TYR A 597 -63.82 -41.65 3.19
CA TYR A 597 -65.07 -41.50 3.97
C TYR A 597 -65.17 -40.20 4.74
N SER A 598 -64.05 -39.74 5.26
CA SER A 598 -64.01 -38.50 6.05
C SER A 598 -63.56 -37.28 5.27
N SER A 599 -63.07 -37.46 4.07
CA SER A 599 -62.42 -36.42 3.23
C SER A 599 -61.25 -35.72 3.96
N THR A 600 -60.63 -36.44 4.87
CA THR A 600 -59.52 -35.92 5.67
C THR A 600 -58.19 -36.47 5.16
N LYS A 601 -57.17 -35.62 5.18
CA LYS A 601 -55.78 -36.04 5.00
C LYS A 601 -55.25 -36.57 6.35
N GLU A 602 -54.69 -37.77 6.34
CA GLU A 602 -54.03 -38.36 7.51
C GLU A 602 -52.56 -38.65 7.19
N GLY A 603 -51.69 -38.29 8.09
CA GLY A 603 -50.27 -38.48 7.97
C GLY A 603 -49.49 -37.17 7.97
N THR A 604 -48.22 -37.25 8.20
CA THR A 604 -47.30 -36.11 8.16
C THR A 604 -46.89 -35.84 6.74
N GLN A 605 -47.08 -34.62 6.28
CA GLN A 605 -46.49 -34.18 5.01
C GLN A 605 -44.97 -34.26 5.10
N SER A 606 -44.33 -34.72 4.04
CA SER A 606 -42.87 -34.80 3.95
C SER A 606 -42.39 -34.43 2.56
N THR A 607 -41.28 -33.79 2.47
CA THR A 607 -40.60 -33.57 1.20
C THR A 607 -39.51 -34.60 1.01
N VAL A 608 -39.54 -35.28 -0.15
CA VAL A 608 -38.51 -36.21 -0.62
C VAL A 608 -37.67 -35.49 -1.62
N LEU A 609 -36.35 -35.55 -1.48
CA LEU A 609 -35.40 -35.11 -2.50
C LEU A 609 -34.34 -36.19 -2.68
N ILE A 610 -34.16 -36.62 -3.93
CA ILE A 610 -33.06 -37.49 -4.35
C ILE A 610 -32.27 -36.72 -5.39
N GLU A 611 -30.96 -36.63 -5.20
CA GLU A 611 -30.04 -36.13 -6.19
C GLU A 611 -28.91 -37.15 -6.37
N TRP A 612 -28.66 -37.49 -7.64
CA TRP A 612 -27.62 -38.42 -8.03
C TRP A 612 -26.87 -37.90 -9.25
N GLU A 613 -25.56 -37.95 -9.19
CA GLU A 613 -24.73 -37.79 -10.38
C GLU A 613 -23.56 -38.80 -10.29
N GLY A 614 -23.49 -39.68 -11.30
CA GLY A 614 -22.48 -40.72 -11.34
C GLY A 614 -22.83 -41.87 -12.25
N PRO A 615 -21.99 -42.89 -12.34
CA PRO A 615 -22.26 -44.09 -13.11
C PRO A 615 -23.39 -44.91 -12.47
N MET A 616 -24.18 -45.59 -13.30
CA MET A 616 -25.13 -46.61 -12.84
C MET A 616 -24.42 -47.96 -12.72
N THR A 617 -24.82 -48.72 -11.72
CA THR A 617 -24.35 -50.11 -11.55
C THR A 617 -25.43 -51.10 -11.95
N LYS A 618 -24.97 -52.26 -12.39
CA LYS A 618 -25.87 -53.34 -12.79
C LYS A 618 -26.69 -53.84 -11.63
N TYR A 619 -27.98 -53.98 -11.84
CA TYR A 619 -28.90 -54.54 -10.83
C TYR A 619 -28.47 -55.91 -10.33
N SER A 620 -28.36 -56.06 -9.04
CA SER A 620 -27.87 -57.29 -8.36
C SER A 620 -28.98 -58.27 -8.00
N GLY A 621 -30.26 -57.89 -8.19
CA GLY A 621 -31.40 -58.74 -7.83
C GLY A 621 -31.73 -59.79 -8.92
N SER A 622 -32.82 -60.50 -8.69
CA SER A 622 -33.25 -61.63 -9.55
C SER A 622 -34.34 -61.26 -10.56
N GLU A 623 -34.88 -60.05 -10.52
CA GLU A 623 -35.91 -59.60 -11.43
C GLU A 623 -35.37 -59.41 -12.85
N THR A 624 -36.24 -59.36 -13.83
CA THR A 624 -35.89 -59.18 -15.23
C THR A 624 -35.15 -57.87 -15.42
N ASN A 625 -34.01 -57.95 -16.10
CA ASN A 625 -33.22 -56.80 -16.53
C ASN A 625 -32.82 -56.96 -17.99
N ASP A 626 -33.39 -56.12 -18.85
CA ASP A 626 -33.19 -56.14 -20.28
C ASP A 626 -32.02 -55.23 -20.73
N LEU A 627 -31.32 -54.58 -19.79
CA LEU A 627 -30.10 -53.82 -20.06
C LEU A 627 -28.91 -54.73 -20.27
N THR A 628 -28.03 -54.31 -21.14
CA THR A 628 -26.75 -54.97 -21.43
C THR A 628 -25.63 -54.29 -20.66
N ASP A 629 -24.45 -54.90 -20.55
CA ASP A 629 -23.28 -54.29 -19.90
C ASP A 629 -22.82 -52.99 -20.61
N ALA A 630 -23.27 -52.76 -21.86
CA ALA A 630 -22.99 -51.51 -22.58
C ALA A 630 -23.83 -50.32 -22.11
N ASP A 631 -24.92 -50.57 -21.40
CA ASP A 631 -25.89 -49.56 -20.95
C ASP A 631 -25.46 -48.89 -19.62
N TYR A 632 -24.55 -49.53 -18.89
CA TYR A 632 -23.98 -49.09 -17.63
C TYR A 632 -22.71 -48.28 -17.76
#